data_4b318d7a874ea9c612e8c523fe3a4112
#
_entry.id   4b318d7a874ea9c612e8c523fe3a4112
#
_cell.length_a   1.000
_cell.length_b   1.000
_cell.length_c   1.000
_cell.angle_alpha   90.00
_cell.angle_beta   90.00
_cell.angle_gamma   90.00
#
_symmetry.space_group_name_H-M   'P 1'
#
loop_
_entity.id
_entity.type
_entity.pdbx_description
1 polymer ?
#
loop_
_entity_poly.entity_id
_entity_poly.type
_entity_poly.pdbx_seq_one_letter_code
_entity_poly.pdbx_strand_id
1 'polypeptide(L)'
;MQKNNDFIIRKSKEADFDRIMEIYEYARDFMARTGNPNQWGPNRWPPEEVVREETASGHGYVCEYRGKVVGAFAYYYGKEIEPSYRIIEDGGWRKDSAYGVIHRLAGDGSVKGIARACLDWAYEESGYLRVDTHGDNKVMQGILGRLGFTHCGTIYVEQDEYPRLAYDKFK
;
A
#
# COMPACT_ATOMS: atom_id res chain seq x y z
N MET A 1 13.35 -19.08 9.07
CA MET A 1 12.04 -18.48 8.77
C MET A 1 11.47 -19.14 7.53
N GLN A 2 10.35 -19.79 7.65
CA GLN A 2 9.64 -20.28 6.47
C GLN A 2 9.13 -19.06 5.70
N LYS A 3 9.65 -18.87 4.48
CA LYS A 3 8.94 -18.02 3.50
C LYS A 3 7.59 -18.68 3.32
N ASN A 4 6.53 -17.92 3.55
CA ASN A 4 5.18 -18.43 3.33
C ASN A 4 4.95 -18.52 1.81
N ASN A 5 5.33 -19.66 1.23
CA ASN A 5 5.29 -19.92 -0.21
C ASN A 5 3.86 -19.98 -0.78
N ASP A 6 2.83 -19.82 0.08
CA ASP A 6 1.43 -19.85 -0.34
C ASP A 6 0.98 -18.52 -0.98
N PHE A 7 1.71 -17.43 -0.75
CA PHE A 7 1.41 -16.13 -1.35
C PHE A 7 2.17 -15.94 -2.65
N ILE A 8 1.45 -15.50 -3.69
CA ILE A 8 2.01 -15.17 -5.00
C ILE A 8 1.62 -13.74 -5.34
N ILE A 9 2.60 -12.90 -5.66
CA ILE A 9 2.38 -11.54 -6.13
C ILE A 9 2.56 -11.52 -7.65
N ARG A 10 1.58 -10.99 -8.37
CA ARG A 10 1.64 -10.84 -9.81
C ARG A 10 0.95 -9.56 -10.27
N LYS A 11 1.23 -9.13 -11.50
CA LYS A 11 0.50 -8.00 -12.08
C LYS A 11 -0.99 -8.32 -12.22
N SER A 12 -1.82 -7.31 -11.96
CA SER A 12 -3.25 -7.42 -12.16
C SER A 12 -3.60 -7.46 -13.66
N LYS A 13 -4.71 -8.13 -13.95
CA LYS A 13 -5.30 -8.25 -15.29
C LYS A 13 -6.70 -7.67 -15.26
N GLU A 14 -7.25 -7.36 -16.41
CA GLU A 14 -8.64 -6.88 -16.53
C GLU A 14 -9.63 -7.85 -15.88
N ALA A 15 -9.40 -9.15 -16.01
CA ALA A 15 -10.24 -10.19 -15.38
C ALA A 15 -10.25 -10.12 -13.84
N ASP A 16 -9.27 -9.47 -13.22
CA ASP A 16 -9.20 -9.30 -11.76
C ASP A 16 -10.01 -8.09 -11.25
N PHE A 17 -10.49 -7.23 -12.14
CA PHE A 17 -11.06 -5.93 -11.77
C PHE A 17 -12.18 -6.03 -10.74
N ASP A 18 -13.18 -6.86 -10.98
CA ASP A 18 -14.32 -6.98 -10.07
C ASP A 18 -13.88 -7.47 -8.70
N ARG A 19 -12.97 -8.42 -8.65
CA ARG A 19 -12.43 -8.94 -7.39
C ARG A 19 -11.60 -7.88 -6.65
N ILE A 20 -10.80 -7.09 -7.37
CA ILE A 20 -10.03 -5.99 -6.79
C ILE A 20 -10.98 -4.97 -6.14
N MET A 21 -12.07 -4.61 -6.82
CA MET A 21 -13.05 -3.66 -6.26
C MET A 21 -13.76 -4.21 -5.02
N GLU A 22 -14.06 -5.50 -4.97
CA GLU A 22 -14.58 -6.16 -3.76
C GLU A 22 -13.59 -6.06 -2.59
N ILE A 23 -12.30 -6.27 -2.86
CA ILE A 23 -11.24 -6.17 -1.84
C ILE A 23 -11.16 -4.74 -1.30
N TYR A 24 -11.22 -3.73 -2.16
CA TYR A 24 -11.19 -2.33 -1.72
C TYR A 24 -12.42 -1.95 -0.91
N GLU A 25 -13.59 -2.46 -1.28
CA GLU A 25 -14.82 -2.24 -0.49
C GLU A 25 -14.70 -2.86 0.90
N TYR A 26 -14.22 -4.09 1.00
CA TYR A 26 -13.95 -4.73 2.28
C TYR A 26 -12.96 -3.92 3.11
N ALA A 27 -11.87 -3.45 2.50
CA ALA A 27 -10.84 -2.68 3.18
C ALA A 27 -11.38 -1.36 3.72
N ARG A 28 -12.23 -0.65 2.97
CA ARG A 28 -12.87 0.58 3.45
C ARG A 28 -13.75 0.31 4.68
N ASP A 29 -14.57 -0.74 4.63
CA ASP A 29 -15.41 -1.14 5.75
C ASP A 29 -14.58 -1.52 6.98
N PHE A 30 -13.50 -2.26 6.77
CA PHE A 30 -12.56 -2.62 7.83
C PHE A 30 -11.91 -1.39 8.46
N MET A 31 -11.44 -0.44 7.64
CA MET A 31 -10.87 0.81 8.14
C MET A 31 -11.87 1.58 8.99
N ALA A 32 -13.11 1.72 8.52
CA ALA A 32 -14.16 2.42 9.26
C ALA A 32 -14.45 1.77 10.62
N ARG A 33 -14.52 0.43 10.65
CA ARG A 33 -14.79 -0.34 11.88
C ARG A 33 -13.62 -0.34 12.88
N THR A 34 -12.40 -0.12 12.42
CA THR A 34 -11.19 -0.16 13.25
C THR A 34 -10.63 1.21 13.59
N GLY A 35 -11.44 2.27 13.49
CA GLY A 35 -11.09 3.62 13.92
C GLY A 35 -10.39 4.47 12.86
N ASN A 36 -10.44 4.07 11.58
CA ASN A 36 -9.80 4.79 10.47
C ASN A 36 -10.82 5.08 9.34
N PRO A 37 -11.91 5.85 9.60
CA PRO A 37 -12.94 6.10 8.59
C PRO A 37 -12.54 7.12 7.53
N ASN A 38 -11.49 7.91 7.76
CA ASN A 38 -11.17 9.09 6.95
C ASN A 38 -10.08 8.86 5.90
N GLN A 39 -9.41 7.72 5.91
CA GLN A 39 -8.33 7.49 4.94
C GLN A 39 -8.88 7.30 3.51
N TRP A 40 -9.90 6.47 3.33
CA TRP A 40 -10.53 6.22 2.03
C TRP A 40 -12.05 6.45 2.05
N GLY A 41 -12.65 6.54 3.23
CA GLY A 41 -14.09 6.53 3.40
C GLY A 41 -14.84 7.69 2.75
N PRO A 42 -14.46 8.97 2.98
CA PRO A 42 -15.26 10.11 2.56
C PRO A 42 -15.49 10.20 1.06
N ASN A 43 -14.51 9.82 0.24
CA ASN A 43 -14.59 9.86 -1.22
C ASN A 43 -14.59 8.47 -1.86
N ARG A 44 -14.74 7.41 -1.06
CA ARG A 44 -14.73 6.01 -1.50
C ARG A 44 -13.52 5.67 -2.38
N TRP A 45 -12.35 6.09 -1.92
CA TRP A 45 -11.09 5.86 -2.62
C TRP A 45 -10.67 4.37 -2.53
N PRO A 46 -10.07 3.74 -3.55
CA PRO A 46 -9.85 4.28 -4.89
C PRO A 46 -11.08 4.13 -5.80
N PRO A 47 -11.28 5.07 -6.75
CA PRO A 47 -12.34 4.92 -7.75
C PRO A 47 -11.95 3.91 -8.84
N GLU A 48 -12.95 3.45 -9.60
CA GLU A 48 -12.75 2.47 -10.67
C GLU A 48 -11.70 2.89 -11.69
N GLU A 49 -11.70 4.16 -12.09
CA GLU A 49 -10.78 4.69 -13.11
C GLU A 49 -9.32 4.53 -12.69
N VAL A 50 -9.02 4.75 -11.41
CA VAL A 50 -7.66 4.60 -10.87
C VAL A 50 -7.23 3.14 -10.95
N VAL A 51 -8.09 2.21 -10.56
CA VAL A 51 -7.80 0.79 -10.59
C VAL A 51 -7.58 0.29 -12.03
N ARG A 52 -8.46 0.68 -12.95
CA ARG A 52 -8.34 0.31 -14.38
C ARG A 52 -7.06 0.86 -15.00
N GLU A 53 -6.74 2.11 -14.73
CA GLU A 53 -5.54 2.76 -15.25
C GLU A 53 -4.27 2.10 -14.73
N GLU A 54 -4.20 1.75 -13.46
CA GLU A 54 -3.05 1.05 -12.89
C GLU A 54 -2.85 -0.34 -13.51
N THR A 55 -3.92 -1.09 -13.75
CA THR A 55 -3.84 -2.36 -14.46
C THR A 55 -3.34 -2.15 -15.89
N ALA A 56 -3.90 -1.18 -16.61
CA ALA A 56 -3.52 -0.89 -17.99
C ALA A 56 -2.07 -0.44 -18.12
N SER A 57 -1.56 0.35 -17.16
CA SER A 57 -0.18 0.86 -17.17
C SER A 57 0.85 -0.13 -16.62
N GLY A 58 0.41 -1.29 -16.11
CA GLY A 58 1.29 -2.32 -15.53
C GLY A 58 1.77 -2.03 -14.12
N HIS A 59 1.10 -1.12 -13.39
CA HIS A 59 1.44 -0.77 -12.00
C HIS A 59 0.50 -1.40 -10.97
N GLY A 60 -0.61 -2.00 -11.41
CA GLY A 60 -1.50 -2.74 -10.55
C GLY A 60 -1.00 -4.17 -10.27
N TYR A 61 -1.12 -4.61 -9.04
CA TYR A 61 -0.70 -5.94 -8.58
C TYR A 61 -1.77 -6.57 -7.71
N VAL A 62 -1.80 -7.89 -7.73
CA VAL A 62 -2.64 -8.68 -6.82
C VAL A 62 -1.80 -9.67 -6.04
N CYS A 63 -2.30 -10.02 -4.87
CA CYS A 63 -1.75 -11.06 -4.02
C CYS A 63 -2.70 -12.25 -4.07
N GLU A 64 -2.21 -13.40 -4.52
CA GLU A 64 -2.95 -14.66 -4.49
C GLU A 64 -2.52 -15.49 -3.28
N TYR A 65 -3.48 -16.16 -2.69
CA TYR A 65 -3.26 -17.18 -1.69
C TYR A 65 -3.97 -18.45 -2.12
N ARG A 66 -3.20 -19.50 -2.41
CA ARG A 66 -3.70 -20.79 -2.89
C ARG A 66 -4.68 -20.65 -4.06
N GLY A 67 -4.30 -19.84 -5.05
CA GLY A 67 -5.05 -19.64 -6.28
C GLY A 67 -6.20 -18.62 -6.21
N LYS A 68 -6.44 -18.00 -5.05
CA LYS A 68 -7.47 -16.99 -4.87
C LYS A 68 -6.84 -15.61 -4.67
N VAL A 69 -7.33 -14.60 -5.38
CA VAL A 69 -6.91 -13.21 -5.17
C VAL A 69 -7.48 -12.71 -3.84
N VAL A 70 -6.59 -12.37 -2.91
CA VAL A 70 -6.92 -11.95 -1.54
C VAL A 70 -6.43 -10.56 -1.20
N GLY A 71 -5.57 -9.97 -2.03
CA GLY A 71 -5.02 -8.63 -1.83
C GLY A 71 -4.77 -7.91 -3.13
N ALA A 72 -4.67 -6.59 -3.06
CA ALA A 72 -4.38 -5.72 -4.19
C ALA A 72 -3.57 -4.50 -3.74
N PHE A 73 -2.78 -3.97 -4.66
CA PHE A 73 -1.99 -2.76 -4.43
C PHE A 73 -1.47 -2.20 -5.76
N ALA A 74 -0.95 -0.98 -5.72
CA ALA A 74 -0.17 -0.41 -6.82
C ALA A 74 1.29 -0.30 -6.40
N TYR A 75 2.20 -0.49 -7.35
CA TYR A 75 3.64 -0.40 -7.12
C TYR A 75 4.30 0.39 -8.23
N TYR A 76 5.14 1.33 -7.83
CA TYR A 76 5.94 2.18 -8.71
C TYR A 76 7.39 2.18 -8.24
N TYR A 77 8.31 2.35 -9.17
CA TYR A 77 9.73 2.47 -8.83
C TYR A 77 10.39 3.54 -9.69
N GLY A 78 11.23 4.36 -9.10
CA GLY A 78 12.02 5.36 -9.80
C GLY A 78 12.53 6.45 -8.88
N LYS A 79 13.22 7.44 -9.47
CA LYS A 79 13.70 8.62 -8.75
C LYS A 79 12.60 9.69 -8.76
N GLU A 80 12.27 10.20 -7.57
CA GLU A 80 11.27 11.26 -7.40
C GLU A 80 9.91 10.98 -8.05
N ILE A 81 9.49 9.73 -8.00
CA ILE A 81 8.27 9.28 -8.70
C ILE A 81 6.96 9.66 -8.01
N GLU A 82 6.99 10.02 -6.73
CA GLU A 82 5.79 10.36 -5.97
C GLU A 82 5.80 11.85 -5.59
N PRO A 83 4.96 12.69 -6.27
CA PRO A 83 4.95 14.12 -5.98
C PRO A 83 4.66 14.46 -4.52
N SER A 84 3.79 13.70 -3.84
CA SER A 84 3.45 13.91 -2.44
C SER A 84 4.63 13.72 -1.49
N TYR A 85 5.70 13.06 -1.93
CA TYR A 85 6.88 12.78 -1.11
C TYR A 85 7.98 13.83 -1.23
N ARG A 86 7.79 14.83 -2.10
CA ARG A 86 8.78 15.91 -2.29
C ARG A 86 8.88 16.83 -1.08
N ILE A 87 7.76 17.07 -0.40
CA ILE A 87 7.69 17.89 0.80
C ILE A 87 7.34 16.98 1.97
N ILE A 88 8.27 16.87 2.92
CA ILE A 88 8.09 16.11 4.15
C ILE A 88 8.36 17.05 5.32
N GLU A 89 7.43 17.09 6.28
CA GLU A 89 7.49 17.93 7.47
C GLU A 89 7.84 17.08 8.70
N ASP A 90 8.33 17.73 9.75
CA ASP A 90 8.66 17.10 11.05
C ASP A 90 9.66 15.95 10.94
N GLY A 91 10.56 16.04 9.97
CA GLY A 91 11.57 15.03 9.72
C GLY A 91 12.11 15.07 8.31
N GLY A 92 12.41 13.91 7.75
CA GLY A 92 12.93 13.77 6.39
C GLY A 92 13.16 12.32 6.01
N TRP A 93 13.16 12.06 4.71
CA TRP A 93 13.53 10.74 4.18
C TRP A 93 15.00 10.46 4.53
N ARG A 94 15.30 9.24 4.94
CA ARG A 94 16.63 8.85 5.42
C ARG A 94 17.62 8.56 4.31
N LYS A 95 17.15 8.45 3.05
CA LYS A 95 18.00 8.16 1.90
C LYS A 95 17.51 8.92 0.68
N ASP A 96 18.44 9.52 -0.05
CA ASP A 96 18.17 10.24 -1.31
C ASP A 96 18.62 9.37 -2.49
N SER A 97 17.73 8.54 -2.98
CA SER A 97 17.97 7.66 -4.13
C SER A 97 16.63 7.24 -4.74
N ALA A 98 16.66 6.54 -5.85
CA ALA A 98 15.48 5.88 -6.39
C ALA A 98 14.84 4.95 -5.34
N TYR A 99 13.52 4.90 -5.32
CA TYR A 99 12.76 4.16 -4.31
C TYR A 99 11.53 3.51 -4.93
N GLY A 100 11.07 2.44 -4.29
CA GLY A 100 9.76 1.87 -4.56
C GLY A 100 8.69 2.56 -3.72
N VAL A 101 7.48 2.63 -4.26
CA VAL A 101 6.29 3.09 -3.55
C VAL A 101 5.21 2.04 -3.69
N ILE A 102 4.59 1.68 -2.58
CA ILE A 102 3.40 0.83 -2.58
C ILE A 102 2.21 1.69 -2.16
N HIS A 103 1.16 1.70 -2.99
CA HIS A 103 -0.05 2.48 -2.77
C HIS A 103 -1.27 1.58 -2.69
N ARG A 104 -2.26 2.02 -1.92
CA ARG A 104 -3.58 1.39 -1.88
C ARG A 104 -3.52 -0.09 -1.57
N LEU A 105 -2.66 -0.46 -0.63
CA LEU A 105 -2.54 -1.83 -0.18
C LEU A 105 -3.79 -2.25 0.59
N ALA A 106 -4.44 -3.30 0.12
CA ALA A 106 -5.66 -3.82 0.72
C ALA A 106 -5.68 -5.34 0.69
N GLY A 107 -6.27 -5.93 1.71
CA GLY A 107 -6.54 -7.37 1.80
C GLY A 107 -8.00 -7.63 2.15
N ASP A 108 -8.47 -8.84 1.90
CA ASP A 108 -9.86 -9.26 2.17
C ASP A 108 -10.08 -9.84 3.57
N GLY A 109 -9.04 -9.89 4.39
CA GLY A 109 -9.12 -10.42 5.75
C GLY A 109 -9.26 -11.94 5.87
N SER A 110 -9.25 -12.66 4.76
CA SER A 110 -9.47 -14.12 4.76
C SER A 110 -8.32 -14.92 5.36
N VAL A 111 -7.09 -14.41 5.28
CA VAL A 111 -5.90 -15.05 5.84
C VAL A 111 -4.98 -14.00 6.47
N LYS A 112 -4.16 -14.42 7.42
CA LYS A 112 -3.15 -13.55 8.03
C LYS A 112 -1.95 -13.38 7.11
N GLY A 113 -1.35 -12.19 7.11
CA GLY A 113 -0.07 -11.95 6.44
C GLY A 113 -0.19 -11.42 5.02
N ILE A 114 -1.37 -11.03 4.54
CA ILE A 114 -1.54 -10.47 3.20
C ILE A 114 -0.72 -9.18 3.04
N ALA A 115 -0.87 -8.22 3.94
CA ALA A 115 -0.14 -6.96 3.90
C ALA A 115 1.36 -7.17 4.01
N ARG A 116 1.80 -8.06 4.90
CA ARG A 116 3.20 -8.42 5.04
C ARG A 116 3.78 -8.99 3.75
N ALA A 117 3.06 -9.92 3.11
CA ALA A 117 3.52 -10.52 1.85
C ALA A 117 3.72 -9.46 0.77
N CYS A 118 2.78 -8.52 0.65
CA CYS A 118 2.86 -7.43 -0.34
C CYS A 118 4.01 -6.46 -0.03
N LEU A 119 4.16 -6.06 1.23
CA LEU A 119 5.23 -5.14 1.67
C LEU A 119 6.61 -5.78 1.51
N ASP A 120 6.77 -7.03 1.89
CA ASP A 120 8.04 -7.76 1.73
C ASP A 120 8.41 -7.87 0.25
N TRP A 121 7.44 -8.19 -0.61
CA TRP A 121 7.66 -8.24 -2.05
C TRP A 121 8.14 -6.89 -2.61
N ALA A 122 7.43 -5.81 -2.27
CA ALA A 122 7.78 -4.47 -2.75
C ALA A 122 9.16 -4.01 -2.24
N TYR A 123 9.50 -4.37 -1.02
CA TYR A 123 10.82 -4.11 -0.44
C TYR A 123 11.93 -4.87 -1.16
N GLU A 124 11.72 -6.15 -1.45
CA GLU A 124 12.70 -6.96 -2.19
C GLU A 124 12.89 -6.45 -3.62
N GLU A 125 11.80 -6.04 -4.30
CA GLU A 125 11.87 -5.47 -5.64
C GLU A 125 12.64 -4.15 -5.69
N SER A 126 12.45 -3.29 -4.69
CA SER A 126 13.00 -1.92 -4.71
C SER A 126 14.35 -1.76 -3.99
N GLY A 127 14.59 -2.55 -2.95
CA GLY A 127 15.74 -2.35 -2.06
C GLY A 127 15.65 -1.09 -1.18
N TYR A 128 14.76 -0.16 -1.54
CA TYR A 128 14.40 1.02 -0.76
C TYR A 128 12.93 1.31 -0.99
N LEU A 129 12.12 1.10 0.03
CA LEU A 129 10.66 1.25 -0.05
C LEU A 129 10.20 2.41 0.83
N ARG A 130 9.38 3.29 0.26
CA ARG A 130 8.66 4.36 0.98
C ARG A 130 7.17 4.03 1.01
N VAL A 131 6.56 4.26 2.17
CA VAL A 131 5.14 3.98 2.41
C VAL A 131 4.55 5.12 3.24
N ASP A 132 3.30 5.46 2.99
CA ASP A 132 2.57 6.37 3.86
C ASP A 132 1.24 5.76 4.32
N THR A 133 0.75 6.23 5.47
CA THR A 133 -0.53 5.81 6.01
C THR A 133 -1.16 6.90 6.86
N HIS A 134 -2.48 6.87 6.98
CA HIS A 134 -3.24 7.82 7.81
C HIS A 134 -2.89 7.63 9.30
N GLY A 135 -2.87 8.75 10.05
CA GLY A 135 -2.58 8.71 11.48
C GLY A 135 -3.55 7.87 12.31
N ASP A 136 -4.77 7.66 11.81
CA ASP A 136 -5.78 6.80 12.45
C ASP A 136 -5.62 5.32 12.09
N ASN A 137 -4.78 4.99 11.12
CA ASN A 137 -4.56 3.60 10.69
C ASN A 137 -3.54 2.91 11.61
N LYS A 138 -3.97 2.57 12.82
CA LYS A 138 -3.12 1.92 13.82
C LYS A 138 -2.69 0.51 13.41
N VAL A 139 -3.54 -0.17 12.63
CA VAL A 139 -3.25 -1.52 12.10
C VAL A 139 -2.02 -1.46 11.18
N MET A 140 -2.02 -0.55 10.19
CA MET A 140 -0.90 -0.41 9.26
C MET A 140 0.36 0.09 9.97
N GLN A 141 0.25 1.05 10.88
CA GLN A 141 1.39 1.53 11.67
C GLN A 141 2.05 0.38 12.45
N GLY A 142 1.24 -0.50 13.04
CA GLY A 142 1.75 -1.69 13.74
C GLY A 142 2.47 -2.66 12.82
N ILE A 143 1.93 -2.90 11.63
CA ILE A 143 2.57 -3.76 10.62
C ILE A 143 3.91 -3.18 10.18
N LEU A 144 3.94 -1.89 9.83
CA LEU A 144 5.17 -1.22 9.40
C LEU A 144 6.25 -1.26 10.47
N GLY A 145 5.88 -1.01 11.73
CA GLY A 145 6.82 -1.11 12.86
C GLY A 145 7.41 -2.50 13.01
N ARG A 146 6.56 -3.54 12.95
CA ARG A 146 7.03 -4.94 13.07
C ARG A 146 7.92 -5.37 11.90
N LEU A 147 7.73 -4.80 10.72
CA LEU A 147 8.55 -5.10 9.54
C LEU A 147 9.84 -4.27 9.46
N GLY A 148 10.10 -3.43 10.44
CA GLY A 148 11.35 -2.68 10.53
C GLY A 148 11.36 -1.36 9.74
N PHE A 149 10.20 -0.83 9.38
CA PHE A 149 10.09 0.50 8.80
C PHE A 149 10.31 1.57 9.85
N THR A 150 10.92 2.68 9.45
CA THR A 150 11.15 3.85 10.32
C THR A 150 10.17 4.97 9.95
N HIS A 151 9.54 5.57 10.94
CA HIS A 151 8.75 6.78 10.78
C HIS A 151 9.66 7.96 10.48
N CYS A 152 9.46 8.61 9.33
CA CYS A 152 10.35 9.66 8.82
C CYS A 152 9.81 11.08 8.99
N GLY A 153 8.50 11.23 9.04
CA GLY A 153 7.86 12.54 9.10
C GLY A 153 6.42 12.50 8.62
N THR A 154 5.94 13.67 8.19
CA THR A 154 4.55 13.87 7.75
C THR A 154 4.51 14.37 6.32
N ILE A 155 3.62 13.77 5.52
CA ILE A 155 3.35 14.20 4.15
C ILE A 155 1.86 14.47 3.97
N TYR A 156 1.50 15.12 2.86
CA TYR A 156 0.12 15.41 2.48
C TYR A 156 -0.12 14.91 1.06
N VAL A 157 -1.29 14.28 0.86
CA VAL A 157 -1.71 13.72 -0.42
C VAL A 157 -2.77 14.60 -1.08
N GLU A 158 -2.97 14.45 -2.40
CA GLU A 158 -3.92 15.30 -3.14
C GLU A 158 -5.37 14.93 -2.88
N GLN A 159 -5.67 13.67 -2.59
CA GLN A 159 -7.05 13.18 -2.51
C GLN A 159 -7.81 13.66 -1.28
N ASP A 160 -7.14 14.14 -0.23
CA ASP A 160 -7.79 14.69 0.97
C ASP A 160 -6.87 15.64 1.73
N GLU A 161 -7.40 16.26 2.79
CA GLU A 161 -6.69 17.25 3.62
C GLU A 161 -5.96 16.64 4.83
N TYR A 162 -6.13 15.33 5.07
CA TYR A 162 -5.56 14.68 6.23
C TYR A 162 -4.06 14.40 6.06
N PRO A 163 -3.24 14.64 7.09
CA PRO A 163 -1.82 14.29 7.03
C PRO A 163 -1.62 12.78 6.99
N ARG A 164 -0.52 12.37 6.38
CA ARG A 164 -0.07 10.98 6.36
C ARG A 164 1.25 10.85 7.10
N LEU A 165 1.42 9.73 7.80
CA LEU A 165 2.70 9.34 8.38
C LEU A 165 3.55 8.68 7.30
N ALA A 166 4.77 9.18 7.12
CA ALA A 166 5.70 8.69 6.12
C ALA A 166 6.70 7.73 6.76
N TYR A 167 6.91 6.59 6.10
CA TYR A 167 7.81 5.53 6.57
C TYR A 167 8.76 5.12 5.45
N ASP A 168 9.96 4.70 5.79
CA ASP A 168 10.87 4.08 4.85
C ASP A 168 11.59 2.86 5.42
N LYS A 169 12.11 2.04 4.50
CA LYS A 169 12.95 0.89 4.82
C LYS A 169 13.91 0.65 3.66
N PHE A 170 15.19 0.43 3.95
CA PHE A 170 16.22 0.14 2.94
C PHE A 170 17.21 -0.92 3.44
N LYS A 171 17.87 -1.57 2.48
CA LYS A 171 18.93 -2.56 2.75
C LYS A 171 20.23 -1.90 3.19
#